data_b90af36ec4f3c91338b5150af11cd3f4
#
_entry.id   b90af36ec4f3c91338b5150af11cd3f4
#
_cell.length_a   1.000
_cell.length_b   1.000
_cell.length_c   1.000
_cell.angle_alpha   90.00
_cell.angle_beta   90.00
_cell.angle_gamma   90.00
#
_symmetry.space_group_name_H-M   'P 1'
#
loop_
_entity.id
_entity.type
_entity.pdbx_description
1 polymer ?
#
loop_
_entity_poly.entity_id
_entity_poly.type
_entity_poly.pdbx_seq_one_letter_code
_entity_poly.pdbx_strand_id
1 'polypeptide(L)'
;MVRLLRTTGRYFIVFEVLVDWVLKIFRQKIFGGGAAFISPQELREVLEDLGGSFLKFGQLAAMRPDYFPEEYCRELLGLLDEVPPIRPELLNGIFLKEYGRFPEEVFQKFERTPLASASFGQVHEAWLKEGERVAVKVQRPFVAEDFASDARFFSFLGWLLRRTGIVRTVNPSQVVREFIHWTERELDYLKEAEHLERLLEQVLRNKFPVKIPKVFEDYSTRRVLVMEFVEGRTLKSYYLEKTPPPRAHKLFKDLIDFELYSYFFDGFFHADPHPANVLVSSSGSLGLIDAGIASEVLVSDRKKMARFVRAVSRDDLEETIKTFLEMVRTPLLGMLAEAKRDYPQHWMRIQFTKNLFMRKIKEELGSLVERWHKASREGGPMHDKSPMHKFMELFQLAERAGIRMPPAGVLYARTFLSIDVAVLELVPDFDIPRSLVEFFDKFDSEFIKLEQTPDEIPLYLRPDLEGEEAEILKMLDEELKTLDRELLTERVSGMMESLE
;
A
#
# COMPACT_ATOMS: atom_id res chain seq x y z
N MET A 1 -7.37 7.77 37.16
CA MET A 1 -8.29 8.92 37.09
C MET A 1 -8.05 9.76 35.84
N VAL A 2 -6.84 10.27 35.56
CA VAL A 2 -6.52 11.07 34.35
C VAL A 2 -6.80 10.31 33.04
N ARG A 3 -6.43 9.04 32.97
CA ARG A 3 -6.68 8.18 31.79
C ARG A 3 -8.18 7.99 31.51
N LEU A 4 -8.99 7.78 32.58
CA LEU A 4 -10.44 7.60 32.44
C LEU A 4 -11.12 8.90 31.95
N LEU A 5 -10.74 10.03 32.49
CA LEU A 5 -11.27 11.36 32.12
C LEU A 5 -10.92 11.71 30.67
N ARG A 6 -9.71 11.35 30.19
CA ARG A 6 -9.29 11.61 28.84
C ARG A 6 -10.04 10.72 27.84
N THR A 7 -10.16 9.42 28.11
CA THR A 7 -10.90 8.48 27.26
C THR A 7 -12.37 8.87 27.15
N THR A 8 -13.00 9.27 28.29
CA THR A 8 -14.38 9.75 28.29
C THR A 8 -14.52 11.06 27.50
N GLY A 9 -13.55 11.98 27.63
CA GLY A 9 -13.50 13.21 26.84
C GLY A 9 -13.37 12.95 25.33
N ARG A 10 -12.54 11.99 24.93
CA ARG A 10 -12.37 11.58 23.52
C ARG A 10 -13.66 11.05 22.91
N TYR A 11 -14.34 10.12 23.62
CA TYR A 11 -15.64 9.61 23.16
C TYR A 11 -16.68 10.72 23.04
N PHE A 12 -16.68 11.71 23.94
CA PHE A 12 -17.59 12.84 23.86
C PHE A 12 -17.34 13.70 22.63
N ILE A 13 -16.08 14.04 22.33
CA ILE A 13 -15.69 14.79 21.13
C ILE A 13 -16.09 14.02 19.86
N VAL A 14 -15.72 12.74 19.77
CA VAL A 14 -16.09 11.89 18.62
C VAL A 14 -17.60 11.82 18.44
N PHE A 15 -18.34 11.68 19.56
CA PHE A 15 -19.80 11.65 19.53
C PHE A 15 -20.40 12.99 19.08
N GLU A 16 -19.90 14.10 19.59
CA GLU A 16 -20.37 15.45 19.24
C GLU A 16 -20.17 15.74 17.76
N VAL A 17 -18.97 15.53 17.23
CA VAL A 17 -18.65 15.69 15.80
C VAL A 17 -19.54 14.81 14.94
N LEU A 18 -19.72 13.54 15.31
CA LEU A 18 -20.57 12.62 14.55
C LEU A 18 -22.04 12.99 14.60
N VAL A 19 -22.54 13.46 15.73
CA VAL A 19 -23.93 13.93 15.85
C VAL A 19 -24.14 15.14 14.97
N ASP A 20 -23.24 16.11 14.98
CA ASP A 20 -23.30 17.27 14.09
C ASP A 20 -23.32 16.88 12.62
N TRP A 21 -22.48 15.93 12.22
CA TRP A 21 -22.42 15.44 10.85
C TRP A 21 -23.69 14.64 10.46
N VAL A 22 -24.18 13.78 11.34
CA VAL A 22 -25.46 13.06 11.13
C VAL A 22 -26.61 14.05 10.99
N LEU A 23 -26.68 15.09 11.81
CA LEU A 23 -27.68 16.13 11.72
C LEU A 23 -27.56 16.94 10.41
N LYS A 24 -26.32 17.24 9.97
CA LYS A 24 -26.03 17.92 8.69
C LYS A 24 -26.52 17.09 7.50
N ILE A 25 -26.17 15.79 7.47
CA ILE A 25 -26.61 14.85 6.43
C ILE A 25 -28.13 14.71 6.45
N PHE A 26 -28.74 14.60 7.63
CA PHE A 26 -30.20 14.48 7.78
C PHE A 26 -30.94 15.72 7.29
N ARG A 27 -30.42 16.92 7.61
CA ARG A 27 -30.96 18.20 7.09
C ARG A 27 -30.85 18.28 5.57
N GLN A 28 -29.69 17.90 5.00
CA GLN A 28 -29.52 17.86 3.53
C GLN A 28 -30.50 16.90 2.86
N LYS A 29 -30.75 15.72 3.48
CA LYS A 29 -31.69 14.73 2.96
C LYS A 29 -33.14 15.21 2.98
N ILE A 30 -33.53 15.96 4.01
CA ILE A 30 -34.92 16.44 4.15
C ILE A 30 -35.17 17.65 3.26
N PHE A 31 -34.19 18.55 3.14
CA PHE A 31 -34.39 19.85 2.46
C PHE A 31 -33.69 19.95 1.10
N GLY A 32 -32.79 19.02 0.74
CA GLY A 32 -31.93 19.12 -0.43
C GLY A 32 -32.19 18.16 -1.59
N GLY A 33 -33.09 17.18 -1.47
CA GLY A 33 -33.54 16.30 -2.58
C GLY A 33 -32.46 15.43 -3.26
N GLY A 34 -31.26 15.33 -2.72
CA GLY A 34 -30.11 14.61 -3.30
C GLY A 34 -29.79 13.29 -2.59
N ALA A 35 -28.98 12.42 -3.23
CA ALA A 35 -28.46 11.17 -2.66
C ALA A 35 -27.64 11.46 -1.39
N ALA A 36 -27.90 10.72 -0.33
CA ALA A 36 -27.33 10.94 1.00
C ALA A 36 -25.92 10.36 1.15
N PHE A 37 -25.00 10.73 0.26
CA PHE A 37 -23.58 10.42 0.44
C PHE A 37 -22.85 11.68 0.88
N ILE A 38 -21.99 11.53 1.89
CA ILE A 38 -21.03 12.55 2.28
C ILE A 38 -20.10 12.82 1.10
N SER A 39 -19.87 14.06 0.75
CA SER A 39 -18.93 14.40 -0.34
C SER A 39 -17.49 14.11 0.06
N PRO A 40 -16.55 13.95 -0.90
CA PRO A 40 -15.12 13.77 -0.58
C PRO A 40 -14.56 14.86 0.33
N GLN A 41 -14.92 16.14 0.08
CA GLN A 41 -14.50 17.29 0.87
C GLN A 41 -15.06 17.23 2.29
N GLU A 42 -16.34 16.91 2.43
CA GLU A 42 -16.96 16.77 3.75
C GLU A 42 -16.33 15.63 4.54
N LEU A 43 -16.02 14.49 3.90
CA LEU A 43 -15.31 13.39 4.57
C LEU A 43 -13.95 13.85 5.08
N ARG A 44 -13.20 14.60 4.28
CA ARG A 44 -11.91 15.17 4.68
C ARG A 44 -12.06 16.07 5.90
N GLU A 45 -13.00 17.03 5.88
CA GLU A 45 -13.27 17.92 7.01
C GLU A 45 -13.59 17.15 8.30
N VAL A 46 -14.45 16.12 8.23
CA VAL A 46 -14.76 15.26 9.39
C VAL A 46 -13.50 14.61 9.97
N LEU A 47 -12.64 14.07 9.10
CA LEU A 47 -11.42 13.39 9.53
C LEU A 47 -10.41 14.36 10.14
N GLU A 48 -10.33 15.59 9.61
CA GLU A 48 -9.52 16.68 10.16
C GLU A 48 -10.04 17.13 11.54
N ASP A 49 -11.34 17.33 11.70
CA ASP A 49 -11.99 17.71 12.96
C ASP A 49 -11.80 16.65 14.05
N LEU A 50 -11.90 15.38 13.69
CA LEU A 50 -11.69 14.25 14.61
C LEU A 50 -10.22 14.06 14.98
N GLY A 51 -9.30 14.36 14.07
CA GLY A 51 -7.84 14.27 14.27
C GLY A 51 -7.33 12.87 14.64
N GLY A 52 -6.05 12.75 15.00
CA GLY A 52 -5.45 11.51 15.52
C GLY A 52 -5.64 10.28 14.60
N SER A 53 -6.23 9.22 15.14
CA SER A 53 -6.47 7.96 14.40
C SER A 53 -7.41 8.13 13.19
N PHE A 54 -8.28 9.13 13.20
CA PHE A 54 -9.18 9.41 12.09
C PHE A 54 -8.44 10.05 10.91
N LEU A 55 -7.49 10.96 11.18
CA LEU A 55 -6.58 11.46 10.15
C LEU A 55 -5.80 10.31 9.51
N LYS A 56 -5.24 9.42 10.34
CA LYS A 56 -4.50 8.25 9.85
C LYS A 56 -5.39 7.31 9.04
N PHE A 57 -6.63 7.10 9.47
CA PHE A 57 -7.61 6.34 8.68
C PHE A 57 -7.83 6.99 7.31
N GLY A 58 -7.99 8.31 7.24
CA GLY A 58 -8.13 9.04 5.98
C GLY A 58 -6.91 8.93 5.08
N GLN A 59 -5.71 9.05 5.65
CA GLN A 59 -4.44 8.86 4.91
C GLN A 59 -4.32 7.45 4.33
N LEU A 60 -4.67 6.41 5.11
CA LEU A 60 -4.70 5.03 4.61
C LEU A 60 -5.84 4.81 3.59
N ALA A 61 -7.01 5.41 3.80
CA ALA A 61 -8.12 5.35 2.85
C ALA A 61 -7.76 6.00 1.50
N ALA A 62 -7.02 7.12 1.52
CA ALA A 62 -6.51 7.78 0.31
C ALA A 62 -5.68 6.84 -0.58
N MET A 63 -5.05 5.85 0.02
CA MET A 63 -4.18 4.88 -0.65
C MET A 63 -4.89 3.57 -0.98
N ARG A 64 -6.22 3.50 -0.83
CA ARG A 64 -7.02 2.28 -1.02
C ARG A 64 -8.15 2.49 -2.05
N PRO A 65 -7.80 2.76 -3.33
CA PRO A 65 -8.78 2.89 -4.41
C PRO A 65 -9.54 1.57 -4.67
N ASP A 66 -9.08 0.46 -4.10
CA ASP A 66 -9.78 -0.81 -4.02
C ASP A 66 -11.00 -0.77 -3.08
N TYR A 67 -11.00 0.10 -2.07
CA TYR A 67 -12.11 0.25 -1.11
C TYR A 67 -12.88 1.56 -1.27
N PHE A 68 -12.21 2.62 -1.73
CA PHE A 68 -12.79 3.96 -1.82
C PHE A 68 -12.78 4.46 -3.27
N PRO A 69 -13.84 5.13 -3.74
CA PRO A 69 -13.85 5.76 -5.06
C PRO A 69 -12.67 6.72 -5.24
N GLU A 70 -12.15 6.81 -6.45
CA GLU A 70 -10.96 7.61 -6.77
C GLU A 70 -11.08 9.08 -6.33
N GLU A 71 -12.26 9.67 -6.46
CA GLU A 71 -12.54 11.05 -6.03
C GLU A 71 -12.32 11.26 -4.52
N TYR A 72 -12.66 10.25 -3.69
CA TYR A 72 -12.38 10.27 -2.24
C TYR A 72 -10.89 10.08 -1.98
N CYS A 73 -10.25 9.12 -2.64
CA CYS A 73 -8.81 8.92 -2.49
C CYS A 73 -8.03 10.20 -2.81
N ARG A 74 -8.37 10.86 -3.92
CA ARG A 74 -7.72 12.12 -4.36
C ARG A 74 -7.89 13.25 -3.35
N GLU A 75 -9.08 13.43 -2.81
CA GLU A 75 -9.33 14.46 -1.79
C GLU A 75 -8.60 14.18 -0.47
N LEU A 76 -8.61 12.92 -0.04
CA LEU A 76 -7.96 12.49 1.20
C LEU A 76 -6.42 12.54 1.15
N LEU A 77 -5.81 12.53 -0.06
CA LEU A 77 -4.37 12.80 -0.21
C LEU A 77 -3.98 14.20 0.31
N GLY A 78 -4.92 15.13 0.35
CA GLY A 78 -4.71 16.47 0.90
C GLY A 78 -4.75 16.55 2.43
N LEU A 79 -4.98 15.43 3.15
CA LEU A 79 -4.92 15.42 4.61
C LEU A 79 -3.52 15.77 5.10
N LEU A 80 -3.44 16.80 5.96
CA LEU A 80 -2.17 17.35 6.42
C LEU A 80 -1.36 16.33 7.22
N ASP A 81 -0.10 16.15 6.82
CA ASP A 81 0.88 15.36 7.58
C ASP A 81 1.50 16.17 8.73
N GLU A 82 1.37 17.51 8.69
CA GLU A 82 2.01 18.38 9.66
C GLU A 82 1.13 18.59 10.89
N VAL A 83 1.60 18.09 12.03
CA VAL A 83 0.97 18.23 13.34
C VAL A 83 1.91 19.04 14.25
N PRO A 84 1.39 19.95 15.09
CA PRO A 84 2.23 20.74 15.99
C PRO A 84 3.19 19.86 16.82
N PRO A 85 4.43 20.31 17.08
CA PRO A 85 5.39 19.56 17.86
C PRO A 85 4.88 19.16 19.26
N ILE A 86 5.42 18.05 19.77
CA ILE A 86 5.17 17.62 21.15
C ILE A 86 5.73 18.67 22.12
N ARG A 87 4.94 19.05 23.11
CA ARG A 87 5.40 19.99 24.14
C ARG A 87 6.61 19.41 24.90
N PRO A 88 7.61 20.24 25.28
CA PRO A 88 8.84 19.76 25.92
C PRO A 88 8.62 18.91 27.18
N GLU A 89 7.61 19.23 27.98
CA GLU A 89 7.29 18.49 29.20
C GLU A 89 6.81 17.06 28.89
N LEU A 90 6.04 16.91 27.82
CA LEU A 90 5.55 15.60 27.37
C LEU A 90 6.68 14.77 26.76
N LEU A 91 7.58 15.41 25.99
CA LEU A 91 8.78 14.77 25.46
C LEU A 91 9.67 14.23 26.58
N ASN A 92 9.94 15.05 27.59
CA ASN A 92 10.67 14.62 28.80
C ASN A 92 9.98 13.43 29.49
N GLY A 93 8.64 13.46 29.59
CA GLY A 93 7.86 12.35 30.17
C GLY A 93 8.00 11.03 29.43
N ILE A 94 8.16 11.06 28.09
CA ILE A 94 8.43 9.86 27.30
C ILE A 94 9.83 9.33 27.65
N PHE A 95 10.86 10.16 27.62
CA PHE A 95 12.23 9.76 27.93
C PHE A 95 12.39 9.22 29.35
N LEU A 96 11.77 9.87 30.33
CA LEU A 96 11.74 9.36 31.71
C LEU A 96 11.08 7.98 31.82
N LYS A 97 10.04 7.73 31.02
CA LYS A 97 9.34 6.44 31.01
C LYS A 97 10.16 5.34 30.35
N GLU A 98 10.80 5.65 29.21
CA GLU A 98 11.53 4.66 28.41
C GLU A 98 12.97 4.43 28.92
N TYR A 99 13.66 5.48 29.41
CA TYR A 99 15.08 5.40 29.82
C TYR A 99 15.34 5.74 31.30
N GLY A 100 14.35 6.25 32.02
CA GLY A 100 14.55 6.77 33.39
C GLY A 100 15.40 8.03 33.47
N ARG A 101 15.66 8.71 32.35
CA ARG A 101 16.55 9.85 32.20
C ARG A 101 15.97 10.87 31.23
N PHE A 102 16.45 12.12 31.28
CA PHE A 102 16.12 13.12 30.28
C PHE A 102 16.90 12.91 28.95
N PRO A 103 16.44 13.48 27.83
CA PRO A 103 17.12 13.34 26.55
C PRO A 103 18.61 13.70 26.59
N GLU A 104 18.97 14.78 27.29
CA GLU A 104 20.35 15.26 27.43
C GLU A 104 21.24 14.37 28.32
N GLU A 105 20.66 13.44 29.04
CA GLU A 105 21.39 12.43 29.81
C GLU A 105 21.58 11.12 29.04
N VAL A 106 20.66 10.86 28.09
CA VAL A 106 20.74 9.71 27.17
C VAL A 106 21.75 9.99 26.05
N PHE A 107 21.64 11.16 25.42
CA PHE A 107 22.47 11.59 24.30
C PHE A 107 23.56 12.56 24.75
N GLN A 108 24.65 12.68 23.98
CA GLN A 108 25.65 13.73 24.18
C GLN A 108 25.08 15.11 23.86
N LYS A 109 24.25 15.18 22.79
CA LYS A 109 23.50 16.36 22.39
C LYS A 109 22.14 15.93 21.85
N PHE A 110 21.10 16.66 22.17
CA PHE A 110 19.74 16.43 21.68
C PHE A 110 19.11 17.75 21.23
N GLU A 111 18.74 17.85 19.95
CA GLU A 111 18.08 19.02 19.41
C GLU A 111 16.57 18.99 19.73
N ARG A 112 16.14 19.95 20.53
CA ARG A 112 14.75 20.04 21.01
C ARG A 112 13.76 20.40 19.91
N THR A 113 14.20 21.14 18.89
CA THR A 113 13.39 21.43 17.70
C THR A 113 13.34 20.21 16.81
N PRO A 114 12.16 19.65 16.53
CA PRO A 114 12.09 18.48 15.68
C PRO A 114 12.41 18.81 14.22
N LEU A 115 13.01 17.86 13.51
CA LEU A 115 13.23 17.89 12.07
C LEU A 115 11.89 17.72 11.30
N ALA A 116 11.00 16.87 11.84
CA ALA A 116 9.69 16.59 11.28
C ALA A 116 8.71 16.22 12.41
N SER A 117 7.43 16.51 12.21
CA SER A 117 6.37 16.20 13.17
C SER A 117 5.14 15.67 12.44
N ALA A 118 4.79 14.41 12.70
CA ALA A 118 3.70 13.68 12.08
C ALA A 118 2.59 13.33 13.09
N SER A 119 1.54 12.66 12.62
CA SER A 119 0.38 12.27 13.43
C SER A 119 0.74 11.38 14.62
N PHE A 120 1.67 10.43 14.46
CA PHE A 120 2.02 9.45 15.50
C PHE A 120 3.34 9.73 16.21
N GLY A 121 4.19 10.60 15.67
CA GLY A 121 5.49 10.88 16.25
C GLY A 121 6.16 12.12 15.70
N GLN A 122 7.34 12.38 16.17
CA GLN A 122 8.24 13.41 15.64
C GLN A 122 9.67 12.91 15.64
N VAL A 123 10.51 13.50 14.78
CA VAL A 123 11.90 13.12 14.59
C VAL A 123 12.79 14.26 15.03
N HIS A 124 13.79 13.94 15.85
CA HIS A 124 14.80 14.88 16.36
C HIS A 124 16.19 14.48 15.86
N GLU A 125 17.05 15.45 15.77
CA GLU A 125 18.48 15.26 15.59
C GLU A 125 19.17 15.11 16.95
N ALA A 126 20.08 14.14 17.05
CA ALA A 126 20.86 13.95 18.26
C ALA A 126 22.26 13.41 17.94
N TRP A 127 23.13 13.39 18.95
CA TRP A 127 24.45 12.76 18.90
C TRP A 127 24.58 11.76 20.03
N LEU A 128 24.99 10.54 19.72
CA LEU A 128 25.33 9.55 20.72
C LEU A 128 26.58 9.98 21.52
N LYS A 129 26.83 9.34 22.65
CA LYS A 129 27.99 9.64 23.49
C LYS A 129 29.31 9.34 22.79
N GLU A 130 29.29 8.43 21.85
CA GLU A 130 30.36 7.99 20.98
C GLU A 130 30.62 8.97 19.82
N GLY A 131 29.72 9.95 19.64
CA GLY A 131 29.84 11.04 18.66
C GLY A 131 29.05 10.82 17.36
N GLU A 132 28.40 9.67 17.18
CA GLU A 132 27.59 9.42 16.00
C GLU A 132 26.36 10.32 15.97
N ARG A 133 26.09 10.90 14.80
CA ARG A 133 24.91 11.70 14.51
C ARG A 133 23.75 10.80 14.19
N VAL A 134 22.62 10.97 14.90
CA VAL A 134 21.45 10.09 14.82
C VAL A 134 20.16 10.86 14.62
N ALA A 135 19.18 10.21 13.99
CA ALA A 135 17.80 10.62 13.98
C ALA A 135 17.04 9.84 15.09
N VAL A 136 16.30 10.56 15.91
CA VAL A 136 15.55 10.01 17.03
C VAL A 136 14.07 10.22 16.78
N LYS A 137 13.38 9.16 16.36
CA LYS A 137 11.93 9.14 16.16
C LYS A 137 11.24 8.87 17.49
N VAL A 138 10.42 9.80 17.96
CA VAL A 138 9.75 9.72 19.25
C VAL A 138 8.25 9.68 19.06
N GLN A 139 7.60 8.64 19.57
CA GLN A 139 6.17 8.46 19.48
C GLN A 139 5.43 9.51 20.33
N ARG A 140 4.31 10.02 19.83
CA ARG A 140 3.48 10.95 20.59
C ARG A 140 2.93 10.30 21.87
N PRO A 141 2.88 11.04 22.98
CA PRO A 141 2.31 10.50 24.23
C PRO A 141 0.85 10.13 24.01
N PHE A 142 0.45 8.99 24.57
CA PHE A 142 -0.90 8.46 24.56
C PHE A 142 -1.47 8.03 23.21
N VAL A 143 -0.72 8.12 22.09
CA VAL A 143 -1.23 7.76 20.76
C VAL A 143 -1.71 6.31 20.72
N ALA A 144 -1.04 5.37 21.38
CA ALA A 144 -1.46 3.97 21.43
C ALA A 144 -2.75 3.78 22.24
N GLU A 145 -2.90 4.52 23.33
CA GLU A 145 -4.10 4.48 24.17
C GLU A 145 -5.31 5.14 23.49
N ASP A 146 -5.10 6.27 22.83
CA ASP A 146 -6.11 6.96 22.04
C ASP A 146 -6.54 6.07 20.86
N PHE A 147 -5.59 5.46 20.16
CA PHE A 147 -5.86 4.52 19.07
C PHE A 147 -6.67 3.30 19.54
N ALA A 148 -6.30 2.68 20.68
CA ALA A 148 -7.06 1.55 21.22
C ALA A 148 -8.52 1.90 21.57
N SER A 149 -8.81 3.16 21.90
CA SER A 149 -10.16 3.68 22.06
C SER A 149 -10.88 3.84 20.71
N ASP A 150 -10.21 4.49 19.76
CA ASP A 150 -10.75 4.76 18.43
C ASP A 150 -10.99 3.46 17.65
N ALA A 151 -10.11 2.45 17.80
CA ALA A 151 -10.24 1.13 17.19
C ALA A 151 -11.54 0.41 17.57
N ARG A 152 -11.98 0.55 18.83
CA ARG A 152 -13.28 0.01 19.28
C ARG A 152 -14.45 0.72 18.61
N PHE A 153 -14.35 2.04 18.45
CA PHE A 153 -15.34 2.82 17.72
C PHE A 153 -15.39 2.43 16.24
N PHE A 154 -14.23 2.36 15.56
CA PHE A 154 -14.15 1.88 14.18
C PHE A 154 -14.74 0.48 14.01
N SER A 155 -14.45 -0.44 14.95
CA SER A 155 -15.00 -1.80 14.92
C SER A 155 -16.52 -1.81 15.05
N PHE A 156 -17.07 -0.98 15.92
CA PHE A 156 -18.51 -0.80 16.06
C PHE A 156 -19.14 -0.21 14.78
N LEU A 157 -18.52 0.83 14.22
CA LEU A 157 -18.98 1.45 12.97
C LEU A 157 -18.94 0.46 11.79
N GLY A 158 -17.85 -0.29 11.65
CA GLY A 158 -17.72 -1.31 10.62
C GLY A 158 -18.77 -2.42 10.76
N TRP A 159 -19.10 -2.86 11.98
CA TRP A 159 -20.17 -3.80 12.25
C TRP A 159 -21.54 -3.21 11.89
N LEU A 160 -21.81 -1.95 12.27
CA LEU A 160 -23.07 -1.26 11.99
C LEU A 160 -23.30 -1.10 10.48
N LEU A 161 -22.28 -0.61 9.75
CA LEU A 161 -22.35 -0.44 8.29
C LEU A 161 -22.57 -1.77 7.56
N ARG A 162 -21.92 -2.85 8.03
CA ARG A 162 -22.14 -4.19 7.51
C ARG A 162 -23.58 -4.65 7.74
N ARG A 163 -24.15 -4.42 8.95
CA ARG A 163 -25.49 -4.87 9.32
C ARG A 163 -26.58 -4.10 8.59
N THR A 164 -26.38 -2.82 8.32
CA THR A 164 -27.36 -1.97 7.61
C THR A 164 -27.34 -2.19 6.11
N GLY A 165 -26.29 -2.79 5.55
CA GLY A 165 -26.15 -3.01 4.11
C GLY A 165 -26.08 -1.70 3.30
N ILE A 166 -25.78 -0.56 3.94
CA ILE A 166 -25.62 0.73 3.28
C ILE A 166 -24.41 0.69 2.32
N VAL A 167 -23.31 0.09 2.76
CA VAL A 167 -22.12 -0.16 1.94
C VAL A 167 -22.18 -1.58 1.43
N ARG A 168 -22.34 -1.75 0.11
CA ARG A 168 -22.51 -3.08 -0.53
C ARG A 168 -21.29 -3.50 -1.36
N THR A 169 -20.43 -2.56 -1.71
CA THR A 169 -19.28 -2.81 -2.58
C THR A 169 -18.09 -3.45 -1.85
N VAL A 170 -17.94 -3.17 -0.56
CA VAL A 170 -16.85 -3.68 0.28
C VAL A 170 -17.39 -4.16 1.62
N ASN A 171 -16.62 -5.00 2.33
CA ASN A 171 -16.94 -5.41 3.69
C ASN A 171 -16.36 -4.39 4.71
N PRO A 172 -17.18 -3.49 5.30
CA PRO A 172 -16.65 -2.44 6.18
C PRO A 172 -15.89 -2.98 7.39
N SER A 173 -16.31 -4.13 7.93
CA SER A 173 -15.62 -4.75 9.06
C SER A 173 -14.23 -5.29 8.69
N GLN A 174 -14.02 -5.66 7.43
CA GLN A 174 -12.70 -6.09 6.96
C GLN A 174 -11.77 -4.88 6.80
N VAL A 175 -12.22 -3.81 6.16
CA VAL A 175 -11.47 -2.55 6.01
C VAL A 175 -10.99 -2.05 7.38
N VAL A 176 -11.90 -2.04 8.35
CA VAL A 176 -11.57 -1.63 9.73
C VAL A 176 -10.54 -2.55 10.38
N ARG A 177 -10.68 -3.88 10.22
CA ARG A 177 -9.68 -4.82 10.78
C ARG A 177 -8.28 -4.61 10.17
N GLU A 178 -8.20 -4.42 8.87
CA GLU A 178 -6.94 -4.15 8.18
C GLU A 178 -6.33 -2.83 8.67
N PHE A 179 -7.13 -1.78 8.80
CA PHE A 179 -6.70 -0.50 9.35
C PHE A 179 -6.14 -0.65 10.77
N ILE A 180 -6.85 -1.35 11.66
CA ILE A 180 -6.42 -1.59 13.03
C ILE A 180 -5.09 -2.34 13.03
N HIS A 181 -4.98 -3.42 12.29
CA HIS A 181 -3.77 -4.25 12.23
C HIS A 181 -2.54 -3.47 11.75
N TRP A 182 -2.69 -2.66 10.70
CA TRP A 182 -1.59 -1.87 10.17
C TRP A 182 -1.15 -0.77 11.15
N THR A 183 -2.13 -0.09 11.77
CA THR A 183 -1.84 0.97 12.74
C THR A 183 -1.18 0.42 14.02
N GLU A 184 -1.61 -0.75 14.50
CA GLU A 184 -0.96 -1.42 15.64
C GLU A 184 0.52 -1.73 15.37
N ARG A 185 0.87 -2.13 14.14
CA ARG A 185 2.26 -2.37 13.74
C ARG A 185 3.06 -1.08 13.67
N GLU A 186 2.51 0.00 13.15
CA GLU A 186 3.15 1.33 13.07
C GLU A 186 3.37 1.95 14.48
N LEU A 187 2.60 1.54 15.47
CA LEU A 187 2.75 1.97 16.86
C LEU A 187 3.85 1.20 17.64
N ASP A 188 4.51 0.23 17.04
CA ASP A 188 5.63 -0.49 17.64
C ASP A 188 6.92 -0.22 16.86
N TYR A 189 7.72 0.76 17.32
CA TYR A 189 8.95 1.13 16.64
C TYR A 189 10.05 0.05 16.62
N LEU A 190 9.94 -1.00 17.45
CA LEU A 190 10.83 -2.15 17.32
C LEU A 190 10.53 -2.95 16.04
N LYS A 191 9.28 -2.91 15.55
CA LYS A 191 8.93 -3.51 14.25
C LYS A 191 9.52 -2.71 13.08
N GLU A 192 9.50 -1.39 13.17
CA GLU A 192 10.15 -0.53 12.18
C GLU A 192 11.67 -0.73 12.19
N ALA A 193 12.28 -0.89 13.37
CA ALA A 193 13.69 -1.25 13.52
C ALA A 193 14.03 -2.57 12.80
N GLU A 194 13.27 -3.64 13.06
CA GLU A 194 13.42 -4.94 12.41
C GLU A 194 13.30 -4.83 10.86
N HIS A 195 12.38 -4.02 10.37
CA HIS A 195 12.21 -3.79 8.94
C HIS A 195 13.42 -3.06 8.32
N LEU A 196 13.92 -2.01 8.98
CA LEU A 196 15.10 -1.26 8.53
C LEU A 196 16.33 -2.15 8.46
N GLU A 197 16.55 -3.01 9.47
CA GLU A 197 17.68 -3.95 9.49
C GLU A 197 17.59 -4.95 8.34
N ARG A 198 16.42 -5.54 8.08
CA ARG A 198 16.21 -6.45 6.95
C ARG A 198 16.47 -5.77 5.61
N LEU A 199 15.98 -4.53 5.41
CA LEU A 199 16.22 -3.75 4.19
C LEU A 199 17.71 -3.39 4.05
N LEU A 200 18.40 -3.05 5.16
CA LEU A 200 19.83 -2.79 5.16
C LEU A 200 20.64 -4.02 4.75
N GLU A 201 20.31 -5.20 5.28
CA GLU A 201 20.93 -6.46 4.88
C GLU A 201 20.76 -6.75 3.38
N GLN A 202 19.55 -6.49 2.82
CA GLN A 202 19.28 -6.64 1.38
C GLN A 202 20.15 -5.70 0.55
N VAL A 203 20.21 -4.43 0.92
CA VAL A 203 21.04 -3.42 0.24
C VAL A 203 22.51 -3.81 0.25
N LEU A 204 23.05 -4.25 1.40
CA LEU A 204 24.45 -4.65 1.54
C LEU A 204 24.77 -5.92 0.74
N ARG A 205 23.90 -6.94 0.81
CA ARG A 205 24.05 -8.21 0.10
C ARG A 205 24.05 -8.02 -1.41
N ASN A 206 23.09 -7.22 -1.91
CA ASN A 206 22.86 -7.02 -3.34
C ASN A 206 23.57 -5.78 -3.91
N LYS A 207 24.26 -5.00 -3.05
CA LYS A 207 25.03 -3.79 -3.41
C LYS A 207 24.21 -2.72 -4.14
N PHE A 208 22.97 -2.52 -3.71
CA PHE A 208 22.16 -1.43 -4.24
C PHE A 208 22.69 -0.07 -3.80
N PRO A 209 22.66 0.96 -4.68
CA PRO A 209 23.09 2.31 -4.35
C PRO A 209 22.02 3.09 -3.58
N VAL A 210 21.43 2.45 -2.58
CA VAL A 210 20.38 2.98 -1.71
C VAL A 210 20.90 2.98 -0.27
N LYS A 211 20.73 4.07 0.43
CA LYS A 211 21.10 4.17 1.84
C LYS A 211 19.89 3.82 2.71
N ILE A 212 20.01 2.78 3.52
CA ILE A 212 19.10 2.48 4.62
C ILE A 212 19.82 2.84 5.92
N PRO A 213 19.20 3.60 6.85
CA PRO A 213 19.84 3.96 8.10
C PRO A 213 20.08 2.72 8.98
N LYS A 214 21.26 2.64 9.58
CA LYS A 214 21.55 1.65 10.61
C LYS A 214 20.72 1.96 11.85
N VAL A 215 20.14 0.95 12.49
CA VAL A 215 19.44 1.09 13.76
C VAL A 215 20.44 0.96 14.93
N PHE A 216 20.23 1.73 16.00
CA PHE A 216 20.96 1.62 17.25
C PHE A 216 20.04 0.94 18.29
N GLU A 217 20.07 -0.39 18.33
CA GLU A 217 19.16 -1.22 19.14
C GLU A 217 19.24 -0.87 20.63
N ASP A 218 20.46 -0.67 21.20
CA ASP A 218 20.66 -0.34 22.61
C ASP A 218 19.99 0.98 23.02
N TYR A 219 19.70 1.85 22.05
CA TYR A 219 19.03 3.12 22.22
C TYR A 219 17.56 3.08 21.78
N SER A 220 17.12 2.00 21.16
CA SER A 220 15.75 1.90 20.61
C SER A 220 14.81 1.19 21.57
N THR A 221 13.57 1.64 21.62
CA THR A 221 12.48 1.08 22.42
C THR A 221 11.20 1.01 21.60
N ARG A 222 10.11 0.50 22.17
CA ARG A 222 8.81 0.51 21.49
C ARG A 222 8.31 1.90 21.11
N ARG A 223 8.78 2.97 21.76
CA ARG A 223 8.30 4.35 21.59
C ARG A 223 9.36 5.32 21.10
N VAL A 224 10.61 4.89 21.04
CA VAL A 224 11.73 5.70 20.57
C VAL A 224 12.57 4.83 19.64
N LEU A 225 12.73 5.24 18.38
CA LEU A 225 13.62 4.61 17.42
C LEU A 225 14.82 5.51 17.20
N VAL A 226 16.02 4.97 17.41
CA VAL A 226 17.28 5.67 17.18
C VAL A 226 17.98 5.03 16.00
N MET A 227 18.23 5.82 14.98
CA MET A 227 18.84 5.35 13.73
C MET A 227 19.86 6.36 13.19
N GLU A 228 20.73 5.90 12.32
CA GLU A 228 21.73 6.73 11.64
C GLU A 228 21.06 7.95 10.98
N PHE A 229 21.68 9.11 11.12
CA PHE A 229 21.22 10.31 10.44
C PHE A 229 21.58 10.26 8.95
N VAL A 230 20.58 10.26 8.10
CA VAL A 230 20.77 10.31 6.64
C VAL A 230 20.62 11.74 6.15
N GLU A 231 21.68 12.26 5.54
CA GLU A 231 21.68 13.62 4.99
C GLU A 231 20.95 13.66 3.64
N GLY A 232 20.11 14.67 3.46
CA GLY A 232 19.42 14.88 2.20
C GLY A 232 18.18 15.75 2.33
N ARG A 233 17.61 16.10 1.18
CA ARG A 233 16.28 16.72 1.10
C ARG A 233 15.27 15.65 0.73
N THR A 234 14.06 15.75 1.26
CA THR A 234 12.99 14.82 0.90
C THR A 234 12.61 14.95 -0.58
N LEU A 235 12.29 13.85 -1.23
CA LEU A 235 11.78 13.88 -2.59
C LEU A 235 10.48 14.70 -2.68
N LYS A 236 9.68 14.74 -1.59
CA LYS A 236 8.49 15.61 -1.43
C LYS A 236 8.85 17.09 -1.66
N SER A 237 10.01 17.57 -1.18
CA SER A 237 10.45 18.95 -1.37
C SER A 237 10.66 19.27 -2.86
N TYR A 238 11.31 18.38 -3.61
CA TYR A 238 11.49 18.52 -5.06
C TYR A 238 10.16 18.49 -5.81
N TYR A 239 9.26 17.61 -5.38
CA TYR A 239 7.92 17.50 -5.93
C TYR A 239 7.11 18.80 -5.77
N LEU A 240 7.11 19.40 -4.57
CA LEU A 240 6.41 20.65 -4.30
C LEU A 240 7.02 21.84 -5.06
N GLU A 241 8.34 21.87 -5.22
CA GLU A 241 9.05 22.89 -6.00
C GLU A 241 8.95 22.64 -7.51
N LYS A 242 8.43 21.51 -7.95
CA LYS A 242 8.40 21.05 -9.35
C LYS A 242 9.78 21.11 -10.01
N THR A 243 10.80 20.77 -9.26
CA THR A 243 12.20 20.74 -9.72
C THR A 243 12.75 19.33 -9.63
N PRO A 244 13.40 18.79 -10.70
CA PRO A 244 13.98 17.45 -10.62
C PRO A 244 15.16 17.41 -9.64
N PRO A 245 15.30 16.32 -8.87
CA PRO A 245 16.46 16.13 -8.01
C PRO A 245 17.76 15.92 -8.82
N PRO A 246 18.95 16.07 -8.19
CA PRO A 246 20.22 15.77 -8.86
C PRO A 246 20.24 14.35 -9.40
N ARG A 247 20.67 14.19 -10.66
CA ARG A 247 20.75 12.88 -11.35
C ARG A 247 19.41 12.11 -11.36
N ALA A 248 18.30 12.82 -11.54
CA ALA A 248 16.94 12.29 -11.40
C ALA A 248 16.69 10.96 -12.13
N HIS A 249 17.08 10.83 -13.41
CA HIS A 249 16.91 9.58 -14.16
C HIS A 249 17.61 8.39 -13.49
N LYS A 250 18.87 8.58 -13.05
CA LYS A 250 19.62 7.52 -12.37
C LYS A 250 18.99 7.22 -11.01
N LEU A 251 18.64 8.23 -10.25
CA LEU A 251 18.01 8.10 -8.93
C LEU A 251 16.72 7.27 -9.01
N PHE A 252 15.83 7.59 -9.94
CA PHE A 252 14.58 6.86 -10.09
C PHE A 252 14.80 5.43 -10.65
N LYS A 253 15.79 5.25 -11.53
CA LYS A 253 16.19 3.92 -11.96
C LYS A 253 16.68 3.06 -10.78
N ASP A 254 17.54 3.63 -9.92
CA ASP A 254 18.06 2.94 -8.74
C ASP A 254 16.93 2.59 -7.74
N LEU A 255 15.94 3.49 -7.54
CA LEU A 255 14.79 3.26 -6.70
C LEU A 255 13.88 2.14 -7.25
N ILE A 256 13.54 2.21 -8.53
CA ILE A 256 12.73 1.19 -9.21
C ILE A 256 13.43 -0.16 -9.16
N ASP A 257 14.72 -0.23 -9.48
CA ASP A 257 15.50 -1.47 -9.45
C ASP A 257 15.52 -2.09 -8.04
N PHE A 258 15.71 -1.26 -7.00
CA PHE A 258 15.72 -1.73 -5.62
C PHE A 258 14.36 -2.29 -5.20
N GLU A 259 13.27 -1.56 -5.44
CA GLU A 259 11.92 -1.98 -5.04
C GLU A 259 11.45 -3.23 -5.80
N LEU A 260 11.70 -3.30 -7.11
CA LEU A 260 11.38 -4.48 -7.90
C LEU A 260 12.19 -5.70 -7.44
N TYR A 261 13.48 -5.52 -7.17
CA TYR A 261 14.34 -6.60 -6.70
C TYR A 261 13.89 -7.12 -5.34
N SER A 262 13.63 -6.20 -4.41
CA SER A 262 13.14 -6.52 -3.06
C SER A 262 11.82 -7.27 -3.11
N TYR A 263 10.89 -6.84 -3.97
CA TYR A 263 9.60 -7.51 -4.14
C TYR A 263 9.74 -8.89 -4.81
N PHE A 264 10.41 -8.96 -5.98
CA PHE A 264 10.41 -10.21 -6.77
C PHE A 264 11.40 -11.24 -6.22
N PHE A 265 12.63 -10.83 -5.88
CA PHE A 265 13.69 -11.79 -5.62
C PHE A 265 13.98 -11.98 -4.13
N ASP A 266 13.96 -10.94 -3.32
CA ASP A 266 14.11 -11.07 -1.87
C ASP A 266 12.80 -11.46 -1.18
N GLY A 267 11.65 -11.02 -1.70
CA GLY A 267 10.33 -11.31 -1.16
C GLY A 267 9.98 -10.55 0.13
N PHE A 268 10.78 -9.56 0.46
CA PHE A 268 10.51 -8.58 1.51
C PHE A 268 10.83 -7.21 0.97
N PHE A 269 9.87 -6.28 0.98
CA PHE A 269 9.99 -4.99 0.32
C PHE A 269 9.43 -3.85 1.18
N HIS A 270 9.90 -2.65 0.89
CA HIS A 270 9.40 -1.42 1.48
C HIS A 270 8.06 -1.05 0.85
N ALA A 271 6.98 -1.20 1.58
CA ALA A 271 5.63 -1.05 1.02
C ALA A 271 5.09 0.39 1.06
N ASP A 272 5.91 1.38 1.39
CA ASP A 272 5.53 2.80 1.41
C ASP A 272 6.69 3.76 1.10
N PRO A 273 7.31 3.72 -0.11
CA PRO A 273 8.34 4.65 -0.54
C PRO A 273 7.72 6.02 -0.91
N HIS A 274 6.90 6.55 0.00
CA HIS A 274 6.28 7.87 -0.19
C HIS A 274 7.37 8.95 -0.33
N PRO A 275 7.20 9.97 -1.19
CA PRO A 275 8.21 11.02 -1.39
C PRO A 275 8.72 11.73 -0.12
N ALA A 276 7.96 11.69 0.98
CA ALA A 276 8.41 12.20 2.28
C ALA A 276 9.42 11.27 2.98
N ASN A 277 9.43 9.96 2.65
CA ASN A 277 10.28 8.92 3.24
C ASN A 277 11.55 8.67 2.41
N VAL A 278 11.66 9.33 1.26
CA VAL A 278 12.79 9.23 0.34
C VAL A 278 13.64 10.49 0.44
N LEU A 279 14.90 10.36 0.88
CA LEU A 279 15.87 11.44 0.91
C LEU A 279 16.77 11.39 -0.32
N VAL A 280 17.12 12.57 -0.82
CA VAL A 280 18.07 12.76 -1.91
C VAL A 280 19.22 13.62 -1.40
N SER A 281 20.42 13.05 -1.38
CA SER A 281 21.64 13.79 -1.02
C SER A 281 22.03 14.82 -2.10
N SER A 282 22.91 15.74 -1.77
CA SER A 282 23.47 16.70 -2.75
C SER A 282 24.21 16.03 -3.92
N SER A 283 24.71 14.81 -3.72
CA SER A 283 25.36 14.00 -4.78
C SER A 283 24.35 13.22 -5.65
N GLY A 284 23.06 13.24 -5.31
CA GLY A 284 22.03 12.46 -5.98
C GLY A 284 21.97 11.00 -5.49
N SER A 285 22.47 10.70 -4.28
CA SER A 285 22.32 9.39 -3.65
C SER A 285 20.97 9.30 -2.95
N LEU A 286 20.37 8.11 -3.00
CA LEU A 286 19.05 7.81 -2.46
C LEU A 286 19.16 7.30 -1.01
N GLY A 287 18.24 7.77 -0.14
CA GLY A 287 18.07 7.25 1.22
C GLY A 287 16.60 6.96 1.52
N LEU A 288 16.29 5.79 2.08
CA LEU A 288 14.96 5.43 2.59
C LEU A 288 15.02 5.43 4.12
N ILE A 289 14.20 6.26 4.77
CA ILE A 289 14.36 6.60 6.20
C ILE A 289 13.17 6.17 7.08
N ASP A 290 12.12 5.64 6.51
CA ASP A 290 10.95 5.13 7.25
C ASP A 290 10.57 3.77 6.67
N ALA A 291 10.52 2.75 7.51
CA ALA A 291 10.10 1.39 7.14
C ALA A 291 8.91 0.91 7.99
N GLY A 292 8.09 1.84 8.47
CA GLY A 292 6.89 1.53 9.26
C GLY A 292 5.95 0.55 8.54
N ILE A 293 5.92 0.60 7.21
CA ILE A 293 5.17 -0.36 6.38
C ILE A 293 6.15 -1.12 5.48
N ALA A 294 6.39 -2.38 5.82
CA ALA A 294 7.07 -3.36 4.97
C ALA A 294 6.26 -4.66 4.93
N SER A 295 6.43 -5.45 3.89
CA SER A 295 5.64 -6.68 3.69
C SER A 295 6.45 -7.81 3.09
N GLU A 296 6.05 -9.02 3.43
CA GLU A 296 6.53 -10.26 2.81
C GLU A 296 5.57 -10.70 1.71
N VAL A 297 6.13 -11.32 0.68
CA VAL A 297 5.40 -11.81 -0.49
C VAL A 297 5.69 -13.30 -0.70
N LEU A 298 4.64 -14.09 -0.85
CA LEU A 298 4.75 -15.52 -1.14
C LEU A 298 5.47 -15.75 -2.49
N VAL A 299 6.24 -16.85 -2.57
CA VAL A 299 6.98 -17.20 -3.81
C VAL A 299 6.05 -17.30 -5.00
N SER A 300 4.88 -17.96 -4.82
CA SER A 300 3.87 -18.11 -5.86
C SER A 300 3.34 -16.77 -6.39
N ASP A 301 3.15 -15.77 -5.53
CA ASP A 301 2.67 -14.44 -5.92
C ASP A 301 3.79 -13.63 -6.58
N ARG A 302 5.04 -13.74 -6.09
CA ARG A 302 6.22 -13.13 -6.72
C ARG A 302 6.42 -13.60 -8.15
N LYS A 303 6.34 -14.91 -8.42
CA LYS A 303 6.46 -15.49 -9.77
C LYS A 303 5.41 -14.94 -10.71
N LYS A 304 4.13 -15.01 -10.32
CA LYS A 304 3.02 -14.51 -11.14
C LYS A 304 3.19 -13.03 -11.48
N MET A 305 3.52 -12.22 -10.46
CA MET A 305 3.71 -10.79 -10.65
C MET A 305 4.95 -10.49 -11.51
N ALA A 306 6.08 -11.18 -11.29
CA ALA A 306 7.29 -10.99 -12.10
C ALA A 306 7.06 -11.36 -13.56
N ARG A 307 6.39 -12.49 -13.85
CA ARG A 307 5.99 -12.86 -15.23
C ARG A 307 5.09 -11.82 -15.86
N PHE A 308 4.08 -11.36 -15.12
CA PHE A 308 3.14 -10.34 -15.60
C PHE A 308 3.87 -9.04 -15.96
N VAL A 309 4.68 -8.48 -15.04
CA VAL A 309 5.40 -7.22 -15.28
C VAL A 309 6.43 -7.36 -16.42
N ARG A 310 7.11 -8.52 -16.52
CA ARG A 310 8.02 -8.83 -17.62
C ARG A 310 7.30 -8.89 -18.97
N ALA A 311 6.15 -9.54 -19.03
CA ALA A 311 5.34 -9.64 -20.25
C ALA A 311 4.82 -8.26 -20.69
N VAL A 312 4.24 -7.49 -19.75
CA VAL A 312 3.76 -6.13 -19.99
C VAL A 312 4.88 -5.23 -20.51
N SER A 313 6.07 -5.27 -19.90
CA SER A 313 7.21 -4.43 -20.30
C SER A 313 7.71 -4.71 -21.73
N ARG A 314 7.56 -5.95 -22.20
CA ARG A 314 7.99 -6.41 -23.52
C ARG A 314 6.89 -6.37 -24.59
N ASP A 315 5.73 -5.82 -24.26
CA ASP A 315 4.56 -5.77 -25.16
C ASP A 315 4.04 -7.18 -25.57
N ASP A 316 4.31 -8.18 -24.73
CA ASP A 316 3.81 -9.55 -24.92
C ASP A 316 2.40 -9.67 -24.35
N LEU A 317 1.41 -9.37 -25.19
CA LEU A 317 0.02 -9.31 -24.77
C LEU A 317 -0.55 -10.70 -24.40
N GLU A 318 -0.11 -11.76 -25.07
CA GLU A 318 -0.58 -13.12 -24.78
C GLU A 318 -0.14 -13.58 -23.40
N GLU A 319 1.16 -13.46 -23.09
CA GLU A 319 1.69 -13.81 -21.78
C GLU A 319 1.17 -12.85 -20.69
N THR A 320 0.91 -11.58 -21.02
CA THR A 320 0.28 -10.63 -20.10
C THR A 320 -1.12 -11.09 -19.67
N ILE A 321 -1.97 -11.47 -20.65
CA ILE A 321 -3.32 -11.98 -20.35
C ILE A 321 -3.24 -13.27 -19.54
N LYS A 322 -2.41 -14.21 -19.93
CA LYS A 322 -2.24 -15.49 -19.26
C LYS A 322 -1.82 -15.31 -17.80
N THR A 323 -0.79 -14.52 -17.57
CA THR A 323 -0.25 -14.30 -16.22
C THR A 323 -1.23 -13.52 -15.32
N PHE A 324 -1.98 -12.57 -15.89
CA PHE A 324 -3.05 -11.89 -15.14
C PHE A 324 -4.17 -12.86 -14.74
N LEU A 325 -4.61 -13.72 -15.63
CA LEU A 325 -5.61 -14.77 -15.32
C LEU A 325 -5.09 -15.72 -14.22
N GLU A 326 -3.81 -16.07 -14.23
CA GLU A 326 -3.17 -16.84 -13.16
C GLU A 326 -3.19 -16.11 -11.80
N MET A 327 -3.00 -14.78 -11.79
CA MET A 327 -3.07 -13.99 -10.55
C MET A 327 -4.47 -13.95 -9.95
N VAL A 328 -5.50 -13.77 -10.77
CA VAL A 328 -6.89 -13.69 -10.29
C VAL A 328 -7.50 -15.06 -9.99
N ARG A 329 -6.91 -16.15 -10.46
CA ARG A 329 -7.44 -17.53 -10.30
C ARG A 329 -7.66 -17.90 -8.85
N THR A 330 -6.66 -17.77 -7.98
CA THR A 330 -6.77 -18.16 -6.56
C THR A 330 -7.86 -17.37 -5.81
N PRO A 331 -7.92 -16.03 -5.90
CA PRO A 331 -9.03 -15.26 -5.34
C PRO A 331 -10.40 -15.66 -5.92
N LEU A 332 -10.47 -15.90 -7.23
CA LEU A 332 -11.70 -16.30 -7.90
C LEU A 332 -12.18 -17.68 -7.44
N LEU A 333 -11.29 -18.65 -7.27
CA LEU A 333 -11.61 -19.96 -6.72
C LEU A 333 -12.21 -19.86 -5.31
N GLY A 334 -11.61 -19.08 -4.42
CA GLY A 334 -12.14 -18.87 -3.07
C GLY A 334 -13.56 -18.29 -3.11
N MET A 335 -13.76 -17.23 -3.91
CA MET A 335 -15.08 -16.62 -4.08
C MET A 335 -16.13 -17.60 -4.66
N LEU A 336 -15.77 -18.38 -5.65
CA LEU A 336 -16.68 -19.36 -6.28
C LEU A 336 -17.03 -20.49 -5.32
N ALA A 337 -16.09 -20.96 -4.50
CA ALA A 337 -16.33 -21.97 -3.49
C ALA A 337 -17.29 -21.47 -2.40
N GLU A 338 -17.08 -20.25 -1.89
CA GLU A 338 -18.03 -19.60 -0.97
C GLU A 338 -19.43 -19.46 -1.59
N ALA A 339 -19.48 -18.96 -2.83
CA ALA A 339 -20.76 -18.75 -3.52
C ALA A 339 -21.50 -20.06 -3.81
N LYS A 340 -20.80 -21.15 -4.13
CA LYS A 340 -21.40 -22.47 -4.33
C LYS A 340 -21.95 -23.03 -3.02
N ARG A 341 -21.23 -22.86 -1.91
CA ARG A 341 -21.67 -23.29 -0.57
C ARG A 341 -22.88 -22.50 -0.09
N ASP A 342 -22.84 -21.16 -0.20
CA ASP A 342 -23.83 -20.28 0.43
C ASP A 342 -25.07 -20.06 -0.47
N TYR A 343 -24.93 -20.24 -1.80
CA TYR A 343 -25.99 -19.98 -2.79
C TYR A 343 -26.07 -21.06 -3.87
N PRO A 344 -26.18 -22.36 -3.53
CA PRO A 344 -26.19 -23.46 -4.52
C PRO A 344 -27.31 -23.34 -5.55
N GLN A 345 -28.45 -22.76 -5.17
CA GLN A 345 -29.62 -22.55 -6.06
C GLN A 345 -29.35 -21.52 -7.18
N HIS A 346 -28.32 -20.68 -7.04
CA HIS A 346 -27.94 -19.67 -8.02
C HIS A 346 -26.69 -20.03 -8.83
N TRP A 347 -26.16 -21.26 -8.68
CA TRP A 347 -24.88 -21.68 -9.23
C TRP A 347 -24.74 -21.45 -10.74
N MET A 348 -25.76 -21.81 -11.55
CA MET A 348 -25.73 -21.59 -13.00
C MET A 348 -25.59 -20.09 -13.36
N ARG A 349 -26.27 -19.22 -12.63
CA ARG A 349 -26.17 -17.77 -12.83
C ARG A 349 -24.78 -17.23 -12.46
N ILE A 350 -24.20 -17.76 -11.39
CA ILE A 350 -22.85 -17.42 -10.94
C ILE A 350 -21.84 -17.82 -12.00
N GLN A 351 -21.93 -19.03 -12.55
CA GLN A 351 -21.06 -19.51 -13.63
C GLN A 351 -21.17 -18.65 -14.91
N PHE A 352 -22.37 -18.30 -15.32
CA PHE A 352 -22.57 -17.42 -16.47
C PHE A 352 -21.93 -16.04 -16.25
N THR A 353 -22.11 -15.45 -15.07
CA THR A 353 -21.53 -14.15 -14.72
C THR A 353 -20.00 -14.22 -14.67
N LYS A 354 -19.43 -15.32 -14.14
CA LYS A 354 -17.99 -15.59 -14.15
C LYS A 354 -17.42 -15.58 -15.58
N ASN A 355 -18.03 -16.33 -16.49
CA ASN A 355 -17.56 -16.45 -17.87
C ASN A 355 -17.62 -15.11 -18.61
N LEU A 356 -18.71 -14.35 -18.43
CA LEU A 356 -18.84 -13.01 -18.99
C LEU A 356 -17.76 -12.05 -18.44
N PHE A 357 -17.49 -12.15 -17.16
CA PHE A 357 -16.46 -11.34 -16.49
C PHE A 357 -15.06 -11.66 -17.01
N MET A 358 -14.69 -12.94 -17.16
CA MET A 358 -13.40 -13.35 -17.69
C MET A 358 -13.16 -12.86 -19.12
N ARG A 359 -14.19 -12.91 -19.98
CA ARG A 359 -14.13 -12.35 -21.34
C ARG A 359 -13.91 -10.83 -21.29
N LYS A 360 -14.63 -10.12 -20.45
CA LYS A 360 -14.48 -8.68 -20.30
C LYS A 360 -13.09 -8.27 -19.80
N ILE A 361 -12.53 -9.00 -18.83
CA ILE A 361 -11.14 -8.78 -18.38
C ILE A 361 -10.16 -8.90 -19.54
N LYS A 362 -10.28 -9.95 -20.38
CA LYS A 362 -9.40 -10.17 -21.53
C LYS A 362 -9.41 -8.98 -22.50
N GLU A 363 -10.61 -8.49 -22.84
CA GLU A 363 -10.79 -7.35 -23.75
C GLU A 363 -10.19 -6.06 -23.17
N GLU A 364 -10.52 -5.74 -21.92
CA GLU A 364 -10.05 -4.54 -21.22
C GLU A 364 -8.52 -4.56 -21.03
N LEU A 365 -7.95 -5.70 -20.65
CA LEU A 365 -6.51 -5.86 -20.46
C LEU A 365 -5.74 -5.58 -21.74
N GLY A 366 -6.20 -6.12 -22.88
CA GLY A 366 -5.61 -5.85 -24.18
C GLY A 366 -5.58 -4.36 -24.51
N SER A 367 -6.73 -3.70 -24.36
CA SER A 367 -6.87 -2.27 -24.58
C SER A 367 -6.00 -1.42 -23.64
N LEU A 368 -5.88 -1.81 -22.37
CA LEU A 368 -5.06 -1.11 -21.37
C LEU A 368 -3.56 -1.16 -21.72
N VAL A 369 -3.05 -2.34 -22.05
CA VAL A 369 -1.65 -2.54 -22.42
C VAL A 369 -1.28 -1.76 -23.67
N GLU A 370 -2.13 -1.82 -24.70
CA GLU A 370 -1.91 -1.07 -25.95
C GLU A 370 -1.87 0.45 -25.70
N ARG A 371 -2.83 0.99 -24.93
CA ARG A 371 -2.85 2.42 -24.58
C ARG A 371 -1.62 2.86 -23.81
N TRP A 372 -1.14 2.03 -22.88
CA TRP A 372 0.06 2.33 -22.12
C TRP A 372 1.31 2.42 -22.99
N HIS A 373 1.57 1.42 -23.83
CA HIS A 373 2.71 1.44 -24.74
C HIS A 373 2.64 2.61 -25.73
N LYS A 374 1.45 2.90 -26.25
CA LYS A 374 1.25 4.07 -27.12
C LYS A 374 1.56 5.38 -26.39
N ALA A 375 1.00 5.60 -25.20
CA ALA A 375 1.22 6.82 -24.44
C ALA A 375 2.69 6.99 -24.02
N SER A 376 3.40 5.90 -23.72
CA SER A 376 4.81 5.92 -23.38
C SER A 376 5.72 6.30 -24.56
N ARG A 377 5.36 5.86 -25.79
CA ARG A 377 6.15 6.14 -27.02
C ARG A 377 5.84 7.50 -27.65
N GLU A 378 4.58 7.84 -27.74
CA GLU A 378 4.10 9.04 -28.48
C GLU A 378 3.86 10.25 -27.61
N GLY A 379 3.95 10.08 -26.29
CA GLY A 379 3.52 11.06 -25.29
C GLY A 379 2.02 11.01 -25.07
N GLY A 380 1.60 11.34 -23.86
CA GLY A 380 0.20 11.31 -23.45
C GLY A 380 0.00 11.84 -22.04
N PRO A 381 -1.24 11.84 -21.54
CA PRO A 381 -1.52 12.19 -20.16
C PRO A 381 -0.74 11.29 -19.19
N MET A 382 -0.39 11.81 -18.03
CA MET A 382 0.40 11.10 -17.01
C MET A 382 -0.23 9.76 -16.59
N HIS A 383 -1.56 9.74 -16.41
CA HIS A 383 -2.28 8.50 -16.05
C HIS A 383 -2.20 7.40 -17.11
N ASP A 384 -2.00 7.75 -18.39
CA ASP A 384 -1.82 6.77 -19.46
C ASP A 384 -0.37 6.27 -19.55
N LYS A 385 0.60 7.03 -19.06
CA LYS A 385 2.01 6.63 -18.98
C LYS A 385 2.32 5.76 -17.77
N SER A 386 1.55 5.86 -16.70
CA SER A 386 1.77 5.09 -15.47
C SER A 386 1.29 3.64 -15.63
N PRO A 387 2.16 2.63 -15.56
CA PRO A 387 1.75 1.23 -15.56
C PRO A 387 0.89 0.90 -14.35
N MET A 388 1.13 1.56 -13.21
CA MET A 388 0.38 1.27 -11.98
C MET A 388 -1.03 1.82 -12.01
N HIS A 389 -1.29 2.96 -12.65
CA HIS A 389 -2.66 3.39 -12.89
C HIS A 389 -3.44 2.34 -13.69
N LYS A 390 -2.84 1.77 -14.74
CA LYS A 390 -3.47 0.71 -15.54
C LYS A 390 -3.68 -0.57 -14.73
N PHE A 391 -2.72 -0.93 -13.90
CA PHE A 391 -2.84 -2.05 -13.00
C PHE A 391 -3.97 -1.86 -11.96
N MET A 392 -4.12 -0.64 -11.42
CA MET A 392 -5.22 -0.29 -10.53
C MET A 392 -6.60 -0.32 -11.23
N GLU A 393 -6.70 0.11 -12.49
CA GLU A 393 -7.93 -0.04 -13.29
C GLU A 393 -8.35 -1.52 -13.39
N LEU A 394 -7.39 -2.43 -13.61
CA LEU A 394 -7.63 -3.88 -13.64
C LEU A 394 -8.07 -4.43 -12.27
N PHE A 395 -7.44 -3.96 -11.19
CA PHE A 395 -7.83 -4.34 -9.83
C PHE A 395 -9.27 -3.90 -9.54
N GLN A 396 -9.63 -2.66 -9.85
CA GLN A 396 -10.99 -2.18 -9.70
C GLN A 396 -12.00 -3.00 -10.54
N LEU A 397 -11.62 -3.42 -11.75
CA LEU A 397 -12.46 -4.29 -12.56
C LEU A 397 -12.68 -5.65 -11.89
N ALA A 398 -11.61 -6.26 -11.35
CA ALA A 398 -11.70 -7.52 -10.61
C ALA A 398 -12.58 -7.40 -9.35
N GLU A 399 -12.42 -6.33 -8.60
CA GLU A 399 -13.20 -6.07 -7.38
C GLU A 399 -14.68 -5.78 -7.65
N ARG A 400 -15.00 -5.05 -8.72
CA ARG A 400 -16.39 -4.87 -9.17
C ARG A 400 -17.08 -6.20 -9.48
N ALA A 401 -16.32 -7.21 -9.84
CA ALA A 401 -16.81 -8.58 -10.02
C ALA A 401 -16.79 -9.42 -8.72
N GLY A 402 -16.38 -8.82 -7.60
CA GLY A 402 -16.30 -9.48 -6.30
C GLY A 402 -15.00 -10.28 -6.07
N ILE A 403 -14.04 -10.21 -7.00
CA ILE A 403 -12.75 -10.89 -6.86
C ILE A 403 -11.84 -10.03 -5.98
N ARG A 404 -11.49 -10.55 -4.81
CA ARG A 404 -10.58 -9.86 -3.88
C ARG A 404 -9.14 -10.07 -4.31
N MET A 405 -8.42 -8.97 -4.55
CA MET A 405 -7.00 -9.05 -4.87
C MET A 405 -6.17 -9.44 -3.64
N PRO A 406 -5.06 -10.20 -3.82
CA PRO A 406 -4.17 -10.53 -2.72
C PRO A 406 -3.62 -9.25 -2.06
N PRO A 407 -3.53 -9.17 -0.71
CA PRO A 407 -3.00 -7.99 -0.01
C PRO A 407 -1.60 -7.56 -0.49
N ALA A 408 -0.72 -8.52 -0.81
CA ALA A 408 0.60 -8.25 -1.36
C ALA A 408 0.54 -7.56 -2.73
N GLY A 409 -0.42 -7.92 -3.59
CA GLY A 409 -0.65 -7.27 -4.88
C GLY A 409 -1.13 -5.82 -4.73
N VAL A 410 -2.01 -5.56 -3.75
CA VAL A 410 -2.50 -4.21 -3.43
C VAL A 410 -1.35 -3.34 -2.90
N LEU A 411 -0.52 -3.88 -2.01
CA LEU A 411 0.66 -3.17 -1.50
C LEU A 411 1.69 -2.90 -2.60
N TYR A 412 1.92 -3.86 -3.50
CA TYR A 412 2.76 -3.67 -4.69
C TYR A 412 2.26 -2.50 -5.54
N ALA A 413 0.97 -2.52 -5.91
CA ALA A 413 0.38 -1.48 -6.72
C ALA A 413 0.51 -0.09 -6.05
N ARG A 414 0.28 0.00 -4.75
CA ARG A 414 0.45 1.22 -3.96
C ARG A 414 1.89 1.73 -3.98
N THR A 415 2.85 0.84 -3.71
CA THR A 415 4.28 1.16 -3.70
C THR A 415 4.71 1.77 -5.03
N PHE A 416 4.41 1.07 -6.12
CA PHE A 416 4.82 1.53 -7.44
C PHE A 416 3.98 2.70 -7.97
N LEU A 417 2.73 2.86 -7.55
CA LEU A 417 1.95 4.05 -7.87
C LEU A 417 2.58 5.32 -7.28
N SER A 418 3.05 5.26 -6.04
CA SER A 418 3.75 6.39 -5.40
C SER A 418 5.04 6.74 -6.14
N ILE A 419 5.79 5.73 -6.61
CA ILE A 419 7.00 5.92 -7.40
C ILE A 419 6.67 6.48 -8.78
N ASP A 420 5.72 5.88 -9.51
CA ASP A 420 5.31 6.31 -10.85
C ASP A 420 4.89 7.78 -10.89
N VAL A 421 4.06 8.19 -9.92
CA VAL A 421 3.61 9.58 -9.82
C VAL A 421 4.80 10.51 -9.60
N ALA A 422 5.71 10.19 -8.67
CA ALA A 422 6.88 11.01 -8.42
C ALA A 422 7.83 11.07 -9.63
N VAL A 423 8.03 9.95 -10.31
CA VAL A 423 8.87 9.85 -11.52
C VAL A 423 8.30 10.71 -12.64
N LEU A 424 7.04 10.50 -13.01
CA LEU A 424 6.43 11.16 -14.16
C LEU A 424 6.20 12.66 -13.95
N GLU A 425 6.02 13.10 -12.70
CA GLU A 425 5.93 14.53 -12.36
C GLU A 425 7.29 15.23 -12.40
N LEU A 426 8.34 14.58 -11.89
CA LEU A 426 9.67 15.18 -11.78
C LEU A 426 10.56 14.94 -13.01
N VAL A 427 10.31 13.86 -13.76
CA VAL A 427 11.04 13.46 -14.97
C VAL A 427 10.03 12.97 -16.02
N PRO A 428 9.28 13.85 -16.68
CA PRO A 428 8.21 13.47 -17.60
C PRO A 428 8.66 12.65 -18.82
N ASP A 429 9.96 12.68 -19.15
CA ASP A 429 10.60 11.92 -20.21
C ASP A 429 11.21 10.58 -19.75
N PHE A 430 10.98 10.18 -18.49
CA PHE A 430 11.45 8.88 -17.99
C PHE A 430 10.68 7.74 -18.67
N ASP A 431 11.42 6.83 -19.31
CA ASP A 431 10.86 5.67 -20.01
C ASP A 431 10.72 4.47 -19.06
N ILE A 432 9.56 4.38 -18.40
CA ILE A 432 9.26 3.31 -17.44
C ILE A 432 9.28 1.93 -18.13
N PRO A 433 8.62 1.70 -19.30
CA PRO A 433 8.68 0.41 -20.01
C PRO A 433 10.12 -0.06 -20.26
N ARG A 434 10.94 0.81 -20.79
CA ARG A 434 12.35 0.51 -21.04
C ARG A 434 13.11 0.19 -19.76
N SER A 435 12.87 0.96 -18.69
CA SER A 435 13.49 0.70 -17.37
C SER A 435 13.14 -0.68 -16.82
N LEU A 436 11.91 -1.16 -17.03
CA LEU A 436 11.47 -2.50 -16.64
C LEU A 436 12.15 -3.59 -17.50
N VAL A 437 12.26 -3.40 -18.81
CA VAL A 437 13.00 -4.34 -19.68
C VAL A 437 14.45 -4.46 -19.24
N GLU A 438 15.15 -3.33 -19.03
CA GLU A 438 16.53 -3.29 -18.57
C GLU A 438 16.70 -3.97 -17.19
N PHE A 439 15.70 -3.84 -16.29
CA PHE A 439 15.69 -4.55 -15.01
C PHE A 439 15.69 -6.07 -15.19
N PHE A 440 14.75 -6.62 -15.97
CA PHE A 440 14.67 -8.06 -16.19
C PHE A 440 15.86 -8.61 -16.98
N ASP A 441 16.46 -7.84 -17.89
CA ASP A 441 17.68 -8.25 -18.61
C ASP A 441 18.88 -8.26 -17.66
N LYS A 442 18.99 -7.29 -16.75
CA LYS A 442 20.05 -7.21 -15.73
C LYS A 442 19.95 -8.35 -14.71
N PHE A 443 18.75 -8.73 -14.30
CA PHE A 443 18.48 -9.71 -13.25
C PHE A 443 17.86 -11.02 -13.79
N ASP A 444 18.18 -11.41 -15.02
CA ASP A 444 17.62 -12.62 -15.66
C ASP A 444 18.00 -13.90 -14.89
N SER A 445 19.19 -13.97 -14.32
CA SER A 445 19.62 -15.11 -13.48
C SER A 445 18.79 -15.26 -12.21
N GLU A 446 18.40 -14.15 -11.58
CA GLU A 446 17.55 -14.11 -10.38
C GLU A 446 16.11 -14.49 -10.74
N PHE A 447 15.63 -14.05 -11.90
CA PHE A 447 14.33 -14.44 -12.43
C PHE A 447 14.26 -15.96 -12.68
N ILE A 448 15.28 -16.54 -13.30
CA ILE A 448 15.37 -18.00 -13.51
C ILE A 448 15.37 -18.76 -12.18
N LYS A 449 16.13 -18.29 -11.18
CA LYS A 449 16.14 -18.89 -9.84
C LYS A 449 14.76 -18.81 -9.17
N LEU A 450 14.09 -17.66 -9.29
CA LEU A 450 12.73 -17.48 -8.77
C LEU A 450 11.78 -18.51 -9.39
N GLU A 451 11.82 -18.69 -10.72
CA GLU A 451 10.98 -19.66 -11.43
C GLU A 451 11.22 -21.11 -10.96
N GLN A 452 12.46 -21.45 -10.61
CA GLN A 452 12.85 -22.79 -10.10
C GLN A 452 12.56 -22.99 -8.61
N THR A 453 12.31 -21.90 -7.85
CA THR A 453 11.99 -22.01 -6.40
C THR A 453 10.63 -22.71 -6.26
N PRO A 454 10.48 -23.72 -5.38
CA PRO A 454 9.18 -24.35 -5.14
C PRO A 454 8.14 -23.33 -4.65
N ASP A 455 6.92 -23.45 -5.15
CA ASP A 455 5.79 -22.68 -4.63
C ASP A 455 5.37 -23.20 -3.23
N GLU A 456 4.78 -22.33 -2.44
CA GLU A 456 4.08 -22.76 -1.25
C GLU A 456 2.89 -23.66 -1.64
N ILE A 457 2.53 -24.59 -0.76
CA ILE A 457 1.36 -25.44 -0.99
C ILE A 457 0.12 -24.54 -1.08
N PRO A 458 -0.61 -24.54 -2.21
CA PRO A 458 -1.83 -23.78 -2.36
C PRO A 458 -2.82 -24.06 -1.24
N LEU A 459 -3.57 -23.05 -0.83
CA LEU A 459 -4.50 -23.11 0.30
C LEU A 459 -5.46 -24.32 0.22
N TYR A 460 -5.92 -24.64 -0.98
CA TYR A 460 -6.84 -25.75 -1.27
C TYR A 460 -6.16 -27.13 -1.33
N LEU A 461 -4.83 -27.20 -1.28
CA LEU A 461 -4.05 -28.44 -1.20
C LEU A 461 -3.44 -28.66 0.20
N ARG A 462 -3.74 -27.80 1.15
CA ARG A 462 -3.25 -27.98 2.52
C ARG A 462 -3.84 -29.25 3.13
N PRO A 463 -3.03 -30.01 3.89
CA PRO A 463 -3.48 -31.26 4.49
C PRO A 463 -4.66 -31.13 5.48
N ASP A 464 -4.95 -29.90 5.92
CA ASP A 464 -6.04 -29.57 6.84
C ASP A 464 -7.39 -29.28 6.13
N LEU A 465 -7.40 -29.19 4.79
CA LEU A 465 -8.60 -29.11 3.97
C LEU A 465 -9.00 -30.52 3.50
N GLU A 466 -9.90 -31.16 4.23
CA GLU A 466 -10.42 -32.49 3.92
C GLU A 466 -11.88 -32.40 3.45
N GLY A 467 -12.31 -33.34 2.58
CA GLY A 467 -13.71 -33.57 2.22
C GLY A 467 -14.24 -32.76 1.04
N GLU A 468 -15.53 -32.44 1.08
CA GLU A 468 -16.29 -31.84 -0.02
C GLU A 468 -15.73 -30.49 -0.50
N GLU A 469 -15.13 -29.70 0.38
CA GLU A 469 -14.56 -28.39 0.05
C GLU A 469 -13.33 -28.50 -0.85
N ALA A 470 -12.43 -29.47 -0.57
CA ALA A 470 -11.27 -29.75 -1.38
C ALA A 470 -11.63 -30.24 -2.79
N GLU A 471 -12.67 -31.09 -2.90
CA GLU A 471 -13.19 -31.57 -4.20
C GLU A 471 -13.80 -30.44 -5.03
N ILE A 472 -14.58 -29.55 -4.39
CA ILE A 472 -15.17 -28.39 -5.04
C ILE A 472 -14.06 -27.46 -5.59
N LEU A 473 -13.06 -27.16 -4.81
CA LEU A 473 -11.95 -26.29 -5.22
C LEU A 473 -11.17 -26.90 -6.38
N LYS A 474 -10.89 -28.21 -6.34
CA LYS A 474 -10.21 -28.93 -7.41
C LYS A 474 -11.01 -28.90 -8.72
N MET A 475 -12.31 -29.17 -8.64
CA MET A 475 -13.20 -29.12 -9.81
C MET A 475 -13.23 -27.71 -10.43
N LEU A 476 -13.36 -26.66 -9.61
CA LEU A 476 -13.38 -25.26 -10.05
C LEU A 476 -12.05 -24.83 -10.67
N ASP A 477 -10.92 -25.30 -10.14
CA ASP A 477 -9.59 -25.02 -10.71
C ASP A 477 -9.43 -25.61 -12.10
N GLU A 478 -9.89 -26.84 -12.33
CA GLU A 478 -9.86 -27.48 -13.66
C GLU A 478 -10.82 -26.79 -14.66
N GLU A 479 -12.00 -26.34 -14.21
CA GLU A 479 -12.90 -25.53 -15.04
C GLU A 479 -12.26 -24.21 -15.47
N LEU A 480 -11.59 -23.51 -14.56
CA LEU A 480 -10.91 -22.25 -14.87
C LEU A 480 -9.72 -22.45 -15.81
N LYS A 481 -8.92 -23.50 -15.62
CA LYS A 481 -7.82 -23.84 -16.54
C LYS A 481 -8.32 -24.13 -17.96
N THR A 482 -9.51 -24.71 -18.08
CA THR A 482 -10.12 -24.98 -19.38
C THR A 482 -10.60 -23.69 -20.04
N LEU A 483 -11.27 -22.82 -19.27
CA LEU A 483 -11.71 -21.51 -19.72
C LEU A 483 -10.53 -20.62 -20.16
N ASP A 484 -9.43 -20.61 -19.41
CA ASP A 484 -8.22 -19.88 -19.76
C ASP A 484 -7.68 -20.32 -21.13
N ARG A 485 -7.63 -21.65 -21.37
CA ARG A 485 -7.19 -22.21 -22.68
C ARG A 485 -8.12 -21.79 -23.81
N GLU A 486 -9.44 -21.87 -23.62
CA GLU A 486 -10.42 -21.45 -24.62
C GLU A 486 -10.27 -19.96 -24.97
N LEU A 487 -10.15 -19.10 -23.95
CA LEU A 487 -9.97 -17.66 -24.13
C LEU A 487 -8.68 -17.29 -24.86
N LEU A 488 -7.60 -18.03 -24.67
CA LEU A 488 -6.34 -17.84 -25.40
C LEU A 488 -6.46 -18.31 -26.86
N THR A 489 -7.15 -19.42 -27.10
CA THR A 489 -7.31 -20.01 -28.47
C THR A 489 -8.23 -19.14 -29.35
N GLU A 490 -9.34 -18.60 -28.83
CA GLU A 490 -10.24 -17.70 -29.58
C GLU A 490 -9.52 -16.49 -30.19
N ARG A 491 -8.44 -16.04 -29.61
CA ARG A 491 -7.66 -14.89 -30.10
C ARG A 491 -6.78 -15.23 -31.29
N VAL A 492 -6.18 -16.41 -31.30
CA VAL A 492 -5.35 -16.87 -32.41
C VAL A 492 -6.18 -16.97 -33.68
N SER A 493 -7.41 -17.48 -33.58
CA SER A 493 -8.35 -17.55 -34.71
C SER A 493 -8.78 -16.15 -35.20
N GLY A 494 -9.11 -15.23 -34.34
CA GLY A 494 -9.52 -13.86 -34.71
C GLY A 494 -8.39 -13.01 -35.33
N MET A 495 -7.13 -13.26 -34.98
CA MET A 495 -5.97 -12.61 -35.61
C MET A 495 -5.69 -13.17 -37.02
N MET A 496 -5.94 -14.44 -37.25
CA MET A 496 -5.79 -15.07 -38.57
C MET A 496 -6.86 -14.56 -39.55
N GLU A 497 -8.11 -14.37 -39.10
CA GLU A 497 -9.18 -13.80 -39.93
C GLU A 497 -9.00 -12.30 -40.25
N SER A 498 -8.19 -11.56 -39.47
CA SER A 498 -7.89 -10.15 -39.76
C SER A 498 -6.66 -9.95 -40.69
N LEU A 499 -5.96 -11.03 -41.02
CA LEU A 499 -4.81 -11.04 -41.93
C LEU A 499 -5.13 -11.65 -43.31
N GLU A 500 -6.33 -12.24 -43.50
CA GLU A 500 -6.93 -12.57 -44.79
C GLU A 500 -7.86 -11.43 -45.27
#